data_22ed2186087cacfd12ab6fc948e909f0
#
_entry.id   22ed2186087cacfd12ab6fc948e909f0
#
_cell.length_a   1.000
_cell.length_b   1.000
_cell.length_c   1.000
_cell.angle_alpha   90.00
_cell.angle_beta   90.00
_cell.angle_gamma   90.00
#
_symmetry.space_group_name_H-M   'P 1'
#
loop_
_entity.id
_entity.type
_entity.pdbx_description
1 polymer ?
#
loop_
_entity_poly.entity_id
_entity_poly.type
_entity_poly.pdbx_seq_one_letter_code
_entity_poly.pdbx_strand_id
1 'polypeptide(L)'
;MLKHHLWLFIGLFAAAPIIAQSQLDAKIFGDIKARHIGPSIMSGRVACLDGVNKKQSILYVGTAGGGVWKTLDFGVTYKAVFDKHNQSIGAISIDQAHPDTIWAGTGESWTRNSVSVGDGIYKSTDGGDNWKKMGLDKTERISKIIIHPNNPNTVYAAAPGALWSDSEDRGLYKTTDGGSTWNKILYINPQTGISDIAIDPSNPDIMYAAAWEFRRKAYAFNSGGKNGGIYKSTDGGATWKKLSNGIPAGNLGRIGLAVSPADANVVYATIESKETAMYRSNDKGETWTKTGTHNYIIERPFYFTKLIADPKDPNRIYRAGLNMLVSTDGGKSFTPFRGGAHGDYHDVWINPNNTDNIVVATDGGVYVSYDRGSNFAQHRNLPVGQFYHVACDNEENYNVYGGLQDNGSWMGPSRTLTGSIENRNWTTVGWGDGFWVVPDPADNNFVYSESQGGELQRYNKKTKTAKSIKPLEMAGQPRYRYNWNSPIGTSPTNKNKLYYAAQYLFVS
;
A
#
# COMPACT_ATOMS: atom_id res chain seq x y z
N MET A 1 19.26 -85.89 -2.38
CA MET A 1 19.82 -84.75 -3.00
C MET A 1 18.84 -83.56 -2.79
N LEU A 2 19.04 -82.80 -1.70
CA LEU A 2 18.24 -81.58 -1.40
C LEU A 2 18.95 -80.38 -1.98
N LYS A 3 18.28 -79.60 -2.84
CA LYS A 3 18.75 -78.34 -3.33
C LYS A 3 18.12 -77.21 -2.46
N HIS A 4 18.94 -76.49 -1.68
CA HIS A 4 18.55 -75.30 -0.94
C HIS A 4 18.61 -74.08 -1.88
N HIS A 5 17.47 -73.39 -2.06
CA HIS A 5 17.45 -72.06 -2.71
C HIS A 5 17.53 -71.01 -1.63
N LEU A 6 18.63 -70.27 -1.66
CA LEU A 6 18.89 -69.09 -0.80
C LEU A 6 18.30 -67.89 -1.52
N TRP A 7 17.26 -67.26 -0.94
CA TRP A 7 16.69 -65.99 -1.43
C TRP A 7 17.45 -64.84 -0.75
N LEU A 8 18.13 -64.03 -1.56
CA LEU A 8 18.80 -62.81 -1.11
C LEU A 8 17.79 -61.69 -1.20
N PHE A 9 17.35 -61.15 -0.05
CA PHE A 9 16.53 -59.93 0.00
C PHE A 9 17.49 -58.73 -0.06
N ILE A 10 17.57 -58.01 -1.17
CA ILE A 10 18.22 -56.70 -1.29
C ILE A 10 17.18 -55.65 -0.87
N GLY A 11 17.33 -55.18 0.37
CA GLY A 11 16.57 -54.01 0.86
C GLY A 11 17.12 -52.73 0.21
N LEU A 12 16.35 -52.14 -0.70
CA LEU A 12 16.60 -50.76 -1.17
C LEU A 12 16.28 -49.78 -0.03
N PHE A 13 17.32 -49.29 0.65
CA PHE A 13 17.19 -48.10 1.49
C PHE A 13 17.10 -46.87 0.57
N ALA A 14 15.91 -46.32 0.35
CA ALA A 14 15.72 -45.01 -0.23
C ALA A 14 16.17 -43.97 0.82
N ALA A 15 17.39 -43.45 0.67
CA ALA A 15 17.82 -42.26 1.41
C ALA A 15 17.09 -41.05 0.92
N ALA A 16 16.05 -40.65 1.63
CA ALA A 16 15.42 -39.35 1.42
C ALA A 16 16.46 -38.26 1.78
N PRO A 17 16.69 -37.25 0.91
CA PRO A 17 17.56 -36.14 1.28
C PRO A 17 16.91 -35.39 2.45
N ILE A 18 17.51 -35.45 3.62
CA ILE A 18 17.17 -34.54 4.73
C ILE A 18 17.73 -33.18 4.32
N ILE A 19 16.88 -32.35 3.74
CA ILE A 19 17.19 -30.92 3.59
C ILE A 19 17.08 -30.33 5.00
N ALA A 20 18.19 -30.25 5.69
CA ALA A 20 18.30 -29.48 6.91
C ALA A 20 18.12 -28.00 6.54
N GLN A 21 16.91 -27.51 6.63
CA GLN A 21 16.63 -26.09 6.59
C GLN A 21 17.12 -25.51 7.93
N SER A 22 18.38 -25.04 7.96
CA SER A 22 18.85 -24.28 9.11
C SER A 22 18.06 -22.98 9.16
N GLN A 23 17.07 -22.90 10.05
CA GLN A 23 16.53 -21.60 10.44
C GLN A 23 17.69 -20.82 11.07
N LEU A 24 18.13 -19.78 10.37
CA LEU A 24 19.05 -18.81 10.92
C LEU A 24 18.33 -18.10 12.08
N ASP A 25 18.64 -18.49 13.31
CA ASP A 25 18.14 -17.78 14.49
C ASP A 25 18.84 -16.42 14.57
N ALA A 26 18.07 -15.36 14.83
CA ALA A 26 18.62 -14.01 15.05
C ALA A 26 19.70 -13.97 16.15
N LYS A 27 19.69 -14.92 17.08
CA LYS A 27 20.75 -15.13 18.09
C LYS A 27 22.14 -15.41 17.51
N ILE A 28 22.25 -15.93 16.28
CA ILE A 28 23.53 -16.14 15.59
C ILE A 28 24.24 -14.80 15.37
N PHE A 29 23.51 -13.71 15.23
CA PHE A 29 24.06 -12.37 15.04
C PHE A 29 24.37 -11.66 16.37
N GLY A 30 24.16 -12.32 17.51
CA GLY A 30 24.39 -11.76 18.84
C GLY A 30 23.54 -10.52 19.12
N ASP A 31 24.12 -9.54 19.79
CA ASP A 31 23.45 -8.30 20.16
C ASP A 31 23.51 -7.21 19.06
N ILE A 32 23.75 -7.58 17.80
CA ILE A 32 23.73 -6.62 16.69
C ILE A 32 22.31 -6.11 16.55
N LYS A 33 22.09 -4.86 16.95
CA LYS A 33 20.81 -4.16 16.83
C LYS A 33 20.86 -3.20 15.66
N ALA A 34 19.77 -3.15 14.88
CA ALA A 34 19.59 -2.10 13.88
C ALA A 34 19.54 -0.75 14.59
N ARG A 35 20.32 0.21 14.11
CA ARG A 35 20.27 1.60 14.57
C ARG A 35 19.44 2.43 13.61
N HIS A 36 18.44 3.10 14.11
CA HIS A 36 17.65 4.04 13.34
C HIS A 36 18.49 5.28 13.01
N ILE A 37 18.60 5.62 11.72
CA ILE A 37 19.35 6.78 11.22
C ILE A 37 18.44 7.89 10.66
N GLY A 38 17.12 7.79 10.96
CA GLY A 38 16.13 8.85 10.68
C GLY A 38 16.04 9.86 11.82
N PRO A 39 15.08 10.76 11.78
CA PRO A 39 13.99 10.85 10.81
C PRO A 39 14.46 11.23 9.42
N SER A 40 13.60 10.98 8.42
CA SER A 40 13.85 11.35 7.05
C SER A 40 12.69 12.19 6.50
N ILE A 41 13.05 13.30 5.86
CA ILE A 41 12.07 14.22 5.28
C ILE A 41 11.31 13.62 4.09
N MET A 42 11.88 12.58 3.47
CA MET A 42 11.35 12.00 2.24
C MET A 42 10.00 11.32 2.46
N SER A 43 9.77 10.69 3.62
CA SER A 43 8.60 9.85 3.89
C SER A 43 8.42 8.73 2.84
N GLY A 44 7.29 8.03 2.84
CA GLY A 44 7.03 6.90 1.94
C GLY A 44 5.56 6.51 1.93
N ARG A 45 5.24 5.42 1.23
CA ARG A 45 3.87 5.00 1.02
C ARG A 45 3.13 4.69 2.30
N VAL A 46 2.06 5.43 2.51
CA VAL A 46 1.03 5.18 3.53
C VAL A 46 -0.17 4.53 2.84
N ALA A 47 -0.46 3.28 3.19
CA ALA A 47 -1.48 2.47 2.52
C ALA A 47 -2.90 2.71 3.07
N CYS A 48 -3.01 3.02 4.37
CA CYS A 48 -4.28 3.27 5.04
C CYS A 48 -4.06 4.12 6.29
N LEU A 49 -5.12 4.75 6.77
CA LEU A 49 -5.13 5.49 8.03
C LEU A 49 -6.54 5.50 8.63
N ASP A 50 -6.60 5.70 9.94
CA ASP A 50 -7.86 5.95 10.64
C ASP A 50 -7.62 6.89 11.82
N GLY A 51 -8.64 7.69 12.19
CA GLY A 51 -8.59 8.66 13.27
C GLY A 51 -9.69 8.42 14.30
N VAL A 52 -9.41 8.82 15.54
CA VAL A 52 -10.41 8.77 16.62
C VAL A 52 -11.38 9.94 16.48
N ASN A 53 -12.63 9.65 16.14
CA ASN A 53 -13.64 10.66 15.84
C ASN A 53 -13.88 11.67 16.98
N LYS A 54 -13.85 11.21 18.23
CA LYS A 54 -14.02 12.07 19.42
C LYS A 54 -12.74 12.81 19.84
N LYS A 55 -11.57 12.36 19.38
CA LYS A 55 -10.27 12.92 19.73
C LYS A 55 -9.35 12.94 18.53
N GLN A 56 -9.56 13.92 17.67
CA GLN A 56 -8.86 14.06 16.38
C GLN A 56 -7.33 14.05 16.48
N SER A 57 -6.75 14.32 17.67
CA SER A 57 -5.30 14.25 17.87
C SER A 57 -4.74 12.84 17.77
N ILE A 58 -5.57 11.80 17.83
CA ILE A 58 -5.16 10.39 17.75
C ILE A 58 -5.41 9.87 16.34
N LEU A 59 -4.32 9.50 15.66
CA LEU A 59 -4.36 8.85 14.36
C LEU A 59 -3.51 7.58 14.39
N TYR A 60 -3.94 6.58 13.63
CA TYR A 60 -3.14 5.40 13.31
C TYR A 60 -2.88 5.37 11.81
N VAL A 61 -1.63 5.11 11.44
CA VAL A 61 -1.14 5.17 10.07
C VAL A 61 -0.54 3.81 9.72
N GLY A 62 -1.12 3.14 8.73
CA GLY A 62 -0.63 1.88 8.19
C GLY A 62 0.19 2.11 6.93
N THR A 63 1.44 1.65 6.95
CA THR A 63 2.37 1.84 5.86
C THR A 63 2.54 0.58 5.03
N ALA A 64 2.94 0.72 3.77
CA ALA A 64 3.13 -0.41 2.86
C ALA A 64 4.27 -1.36 3.29
N GLY A 65 5.24 -0.87 4.05
CA GLY A 65 6.39 -1.67 4.46
C GLY A 65 7.07 -1.21 5.75
N GLY A 66 6.42 -0.38 6.57
CA GLY A 66 6.95 0.15 7.82
C GLY A 66 6.01 -0.02 9.02
N GLY A 67 5.07 -0.97 8.95
CA GLY A 67 4.15 -1.30 10.04
C GLY A 67 3.10 -0.23 10.34
N VAL A 68 2.66 -0.19 11.59
CA VAL A 68 1.67 0.76 12.09
C VAL A 68 2.34 1.81 12.97
N TRP A 69 2.01 3.07 12.70
CA TRP A 69 2.46 4.24 13.44
C TRP A 69 1.27 4.91 14.12
N LYS A 70 1.50 5.42 15.34
CA LYS A 70 0.51 6.10 16.16
C LYS A 70 0.98 7.51 16.49
N THR A 71 0.07 8.48 16.42
CA THR A 71 0.24 9.82 16.98
C THR A 71 -0.86 10.11 17.99
N LEU A 72 -0.54 10.89 19.04
CA LEU A 72 -1.48 11.35 20.06
C LEU A 72 -1.68 12.87 20.03
N ASP A 73 -0.92 13.56 19.19
CA ASP A 73 -0.78 15.00 19.08
C ASP A 73 -0.97 15.50 17.64
N PHE A 74 -1.79 14.77 16.86
CA PHE A 74 -2.13 15.08 15.47
C PHE A 74 -0.90 15.21 14.56
N GLY A 75 0.08 14.31 14.74
CA GLY A 75 1.25 14.19 13.86
C GLY A 75 2.46 15.03 14.26
N VAL A 76 2.46 15.70 15.42
CA VAL A 76 3.65 16.36 15.97
C VAL A 76 4.71 15.33 16.33
N THR A 77 4.28 14.18 16.91
CA THR A 77 5.15 13.03 17.16
C THR A 77 4.51 11.74 16.67
N TYR A 78 5.35 10.78 16.26
CA TYR A 78 4.92 9.44 15.87
C TYR A 78 5.67 8.38 16.66
N LYS A 79 4.95 7.32 17.07
CA LYS A 79 5.49 6.11 17.70
C LYS A 79 5.19 4.91 16.80
N ALA A 80 6.22 4.13 16.44
CA ALA A 80 6.02 2.81 15.84
C ALA A 80 5.39 1.88 16.90
N VAL A 81 4.32 1.21 16.53
CA VAL A 81 3.56 0.35 17.47
C VAL A 81 3.37 -1.08 16.96
N PHE A 82 4.01 -1.46 15.84
CA PHE A 82 3.80 -2.77 15.19
C PHE A 82 5.11 -3.46 14.77
N ASP A 83 6.26 -3.06 15.31
CA ASP A 83 7.61 -3.48 14.85
C ASP A 83 7.88 -4.98 14.97
N LYS A 84 7.13 -5.72 15.80
CA LYS A 84 7.32 -7.16 16.03
C LYS A 84 6.51 -8.05 15.08
N HIS A 85 5.78 -7.46 14.15
CA HIS A 85 4.81 -8.13 13.29
C HIS A 85 5.09 -7.85 11.81
N ASN A 86 4.25 -8.38 10.93
CA ASN A 86 4.37 -8.14 9.48
C ASN A 86 4.23 -6.65 9.15
N GLN A 87 5.24 -6.09 8.50
CA GLN A 87 5.34 -4.64 8.29
C GLN A 87 4.49 -4.10 7.13
N SER A 88 3.90 -4.97 6.32
CA SER A 88 3.01 -4.56 5.23
C SER A 88 1.57 -4.46 5.72
N ILE A 89 1.01 -3.25 5.73
CA ILE A 89 -0.34 -2.99 6.21
C ILE A 89 -1.28 -2.70 5.04
N GLY A 90 -2.44 -3.36 5.02
CA GLY A 90 -3.46 -3.15 4.01
C GLY A 90 -4.71 -2.41 4.52
N ALA A 91 -5.02 -2.54 5.82
CA ALA A 91 -6.16 -1.88 6.43
C ALA A 91 -5.95 -1.62 7.92
N ILE A 92 -6.48 -0.51 8.41
CA ILE A 92 -6.61 -0.19 9.84
C ILE A 92 -8.06 0.19 10.11
N SER A 93 -8.57 -0.19 11.30
CA SER A 93 -9.88 0.24 11.78
C SER A 93 -9.88 0.39 13.30
N ILE A 94 -10.39 1.51 13.78
CA ILE A 94 -10.49 1.85 15.19
C ILE A 94 -11.94 1.61 15.67
N ASP A 95 -12.10 0.95 16.79
CA ASP A 95 -13.40 0.93 17.48
C ASP A 95 -13.68 2.33 18.05
N GLN A 96 -14.61 3.06 17.42
CA GLN A 96 -14.92 4.44 17.81
C GLN A 96 -15.61 4.55 19.18
N ALA A 97 -16.17 3.46 19.69
CA ALA A 97 -16.72 3.40 21.06
C ALA A 97 -15.62 3.12 22.11
N HIS A 98 -14.59 2.34 21.73
CA HIS A 98 -13.45 1.95 22.56
C HIS A 98 -12.14 2.21 21.81
N PRO A 99 -11.65 3.47 21.72
CA PRO A 99 -10.55 3.87 20.84
C PRO A 99 -9.20 3.21 21.09
N ASP A 100 -9.03 2.54 22.23
CA ASP A 100 -7.86 1.69 22.51
C ASP A 100 -7.95 0.32 21.83
N THR A 101 -9.10 -0.02 21.23
CA THR A 101 -9.27 -1.22 20.40
C THR A 101 -9.07 -0.90 18.94
N ILE A 102 -7.99 -1.47 18.36
CA ILE A 102 -7.59 -1.25 16.97
C ILE A 102 -7.42 -2.61 16.29
N TRP A 103 -7.83 -2.66 15.04
CA TRP A 103 -7.59 -3.78 14.14
C TRP A 103 -6.65 -3.38 13.03
N ALA A 104 -5.68 -4.24 12.71
CA ALA A 104 -4.76 -4.08 11.60
C ALA A 104 -4.78 -5.33 10.72
N GLY A 105 -5.10 -5.16 9.45
CA GLY A 105 -5.01 -6.18 8.42
C GLY A 105 -3.69 -6.04 7.67
N THR A 106 -2.94 -7.14 7.55
CA THR A 106 -1.64 -7.14 6.90
C THR A 106 -1.73 -7.46 5.41
N GLY A 107 -0.67 -7.11 4.67
CA GLY A 107 -0.56 -7.26 3.23
C GLY A 107 -1.17 -6.10 2.44
N GLU A 108 -0.30 -5.35 1.77
CA GLU A 108 -0.72 -4.24 0.90
C GLU A 108 -1.69 -4.72 -0.18
N SER A 109 -2.85 -4.07 -0.31
CA SER A 109 -3.92 -4.49 -1.22
C SER A 109 -3.80 -3.94 -2.65
N TRP A 110 -2.76 -3.14 -2.92
CA TRP A 110 -2.50 -2.54 -4.23
C TRP A 110 -1.81 -3.56 -5.14
N THR A 111 -2.24 -3.63 -6.40
CA THR A 111 -1.79 -4.67 -7.35
C THR A 111 -0.51 -4.28 -8.08
N ARG A 112 0.57 -4.06 -7.33
CA ARG A 112 1.90 -3.77 -7.89
C ARG A 112 2.72 -5.03 -8.12
N ASN A 113 3.91 -4.88 -8.74
CA ASN A 113 4.83 -6.00 -8.97
C ASN A 113 5.61 -6.42 -7.71
N SER A 114 5.70 -5.54 -6.71
CA SER A 114 6.54 -5.70 -5.54
C SER A 114 5.82 -5.47 -4.22
N VAL A 115 4.56 -5.90 -4.12
CA VAL A 115 3.79 -5.83 -2.87
C VAL A 115 4.16 -6.98 -1.95
N SER A 116 4.35 -6.67 -0.68
CA SER A 116 4.63 -7.67 0.35
C SER A 116 3.36 -8.42 0.74
N VAL A 117 3.53 -9.70 1.04
CA VAL A 117 2.47 -10.58 1.50
C VAL A 117 2.25 -10.36 2.99
N GLY A 118 1.00 -10.25 3.39
CA GLY A 118 0.58 -10.22 4.78
C GLY A 118 0.45 -11.63 5.36
N ASP A 119 0.18 -11.69 6.65
CA ASP A 119 0.03 -12.93 7.42
C ASP A 119 -1.25 -12.94 8.27
N GLY A 120 -2.25 -12.16 7.87
CA GLY A 120 -3.58 -12.15 8.48
C GLY A 120 -3.95 -10.85 9.17
N ILE A 121 -4.76 -10.95 10.23
CA ILE A 121 -5.33 -9.82 10.94
C ILE A 121 -4.91 -9.81 12.41
N TYR A 122 -4.70 -8.62 12.95
CA TYR A 122 -4.27 -8.38 14.31
C TYR A 122 -5.21 -7.44 15.04
N LYS A 123 -5.31 -7.60 16.37
CA LYS A 123 -6.08 -6.76 17.28
C LYS A 123 -5.22 -6.29 18.44
N SER A 124 -5.31 -5.01 18.74
CA SER A 124 -4.86 -4.42 19.99
C SER A 124 -6.08 -3.97 20.82
N THR A 125 -5.96 -4.01 22.15
CA THR A 125 -6.97 -3.49 23.09
C THR A 125 -6.38 -2.48 24.07
N ASP A 126 -5.14 -2.06 23.82
CA ASP A 126 -4.36 -1.15 24.68
C ASP A 126 -3.72 -0.01 23.87
N GLY A 127 -4.41 0.41 22.81
CA GLY A 127 -3.97 1.53 21.99
C GLY A 127 -2.73 1.24 21.14
N GLY A 128 -2.47 -0.04 20.82
CA GLY A 128 -1.36 -0.47 19.97
C GLY A 128 -0.08 -0.82 20.73
N ASP A 129 -0.07 -0.82 22.06
CA ASP A 129 1.13 -1.20 22.81
C ASP A 129 1.38 -2.71 22.72
N ASN A 130 0.33 -3.53 22.67
CA ASN A 130 0.40 -4.97 22.40
C ASN A 130 -0.58 -5.38 21.32
N TRP A 131 -0.19 -6.37 20.51
CA TRP A 131 -1.00 -6.90 19.42
C TRP A 131 -1.12 -8.41 19.52
N LYS A 132 -2.33 -8.90 19.28
CA LYS A 132 -2.63 -10.32 19.17
C LYS A 132 -3.04 -10.65 17.75
N LYS A 133 -2.42 -11.68 17.17
CA LYS A 133 -2.82 -12.23 15.88
C LYS A 133 -4.16 -12.94 16.02
N MET A 134 -5.11 -12.61 15.13
CA MET A 134 -6.49 -13.04 15.21
C MET A 134 -6.90 -13.94 14.02
N GLY A 135 -5.94 -14.54 13.32
CA GLY A 135 -6.19 -15.48 12.21
C GLY A 135 -6.16 -14.84 10.83
N LEU A 136 -6.82 -15.49 9.88
CA LEU A 136 -6.81 -15.15 8.44
C LEU A 136 -5.42 -15.20 7.80
N ASP A 137 -4.56 -16.10 8.26
CA ASP A 137 -3.13 -16.20 7.92
C ASP A 137 -2.87 -16.38 6.42
N LYS A 138 -3.78 -17.06 5.73
CA LYS A 138 -3.61 -17.42 4.32
C LYS A 138 -4.22 -16.42 3.33
N THR A 139 -4.83 -15.35 3.82
CA THR A 139 -5.50 -14.36 2.94
C THR A 139 -4.53 -13.52 2.13
N GLU A 140 -3.25 -13.49 2.48
CA GLU A 140 -2.17 -12.66 1.93
C GLU A 140 -2.42 -11.15 2.01
N ARG A 141 -3.67 -10.70 1.96
CA ARG A 141 -4.04 -9.27 1.95
C ARG A 141 -5.40 -9.06 2.59
N ILE A 142 -5.47 -8.03 3.44
CA ILE A 142 -6.71 -7.50 3.97
C ILE A 142 -6.86 -6.07 3.46
N SER A 143 -7.85 -5.82 2.60
CA SER A 143 -8.04 -4.51 1.95
C SER A 143 -8.93 -3.56 2.73
N LYS A 144 -9.80 -4.09 3.58
CA LYS A 144 -10.73 -3.30 4.38
C LYS A 144 -11.15 -4.08 5.62
N ILE A 145 -11.28 -3.36 6.74
CA ILE A 145 -11.85 -3.86 7.98
C ILE A 145 -12.99 -2.93 8.37
N ILE A 146 -14.14 -3.49 8.75
CA ILE A 146 -15.25 -2.73 9.33
C ILE A 146 -15.63 -3.37 10.67
N ILE A 147 -15.60 -2.58 11.72
CA ILE A 147 -16.14 -2.94 13.04
C ILE A 147 -17.61 -2.57 13.04
N HIS A 148 -18.47 -3.49 13.44
CA HIS A 148 -19.91 -3.24 13.51
C HIS A 148 -20.20 -2.14 14.54
N PRO A 149 -20.92 -1.05 14.17
CA PRO A 149 -21.02 0.15 15.01
C PRO A 149 -21.67 -0.09 16.38
N ASN A 150 -22.56 -1.08 16.47
CA ASN A 150 -23.32 -1.37 17.70
C ASN A 150 -22.83 -2.64 18.43
N ASN A 151 -21.85 -3.38 17.86
CA ASN A 151 -21.32 -4.61 18.45
C ASN A 151 -19.84 -4.80 18.09
N PRO A 152 -18.90 -4.37 18.93
CA PRO A 152 -17.47 -4.40 18.63
C PRO A 152 -16.88 -5.83 18.49
N ASN A 153 -17.62 -6.85 18.95
CA ASN A 153 -17.23 -8.25 18.73
C ASN A 153 -17.54 -8.75 17.31
N THR A 154 -18.38 -8.01 16.57
CA THR A 154 -18.66 -8.29 15.15
C THR A 154 -17.76 -7.44 14.29
N VAL A 155 -16.92 -8.09 13.49
CA VAL A 155 -15.97 -7.44 12.57
C VAL A 155 -15.98 -8.13 11.22
N TYR A 156 -15.89 -7.34 10.17
CA TYR A 156 -15.82 -7.80 8.79
C TYR A 156 -14.44 -7.51 8.21
N ALA A 157 -13.85 -8.47 7.49
CA ALA A 157 -12.56 -8.35 6.85
C ALA A 157 -12.65 -8.75 5.37
N ALA A 158 -12.34 -7.82 4.48
CA ALA A 158 -12.31 -8.06 3.03
C ALA A 158 -10.93 -8.56 2.61
N ALA A 159 -10.89 -9.71 1.94
CA ALA A 159 -9.67 -10.35 1.46
C ALA A 159 -9.69 -10.47 -0.06
N PRO A 160 -8.92 -9.64 -0.80
CA PRO A 160 -8.70 -9.80 -2.23
C PRO A 160 -7.97 -11.11 -2.55
N GLY A 161 -7.13 -11.59 -1.63
CA GLY A 161 -6.36 -12.83 -1.75
C GLY A 161 -5.07 -12.70 -2.55
N ALA A 162 -4.52 -13.82 -2.97
CA ALA A 162 -3.24 -13.91 -3.65
C ALA A 162 -3.19 -13.09 -4.95
N LEU A 163 -2.06 -12.40 -5.17
CA LEU A 163 -1.85 -11.60 -6.38
C LEU A 163 -1.46 -12.48 -7.58
N TRP A 164 -0.63 -13.50 -7.34
CA TRP A 164 0.03 -14.28 -8.37
C TRP A 164 -0.62 -15.64 -8.64
N SER A 165 -1.52 -16.09 -7.77
CA SER A 165 -2.15 -17.40 -7.84
C SER A 165 -3.65 -17.35 -7.60
N ASP A 166 -4.37 -18.41 -7.91
CA ASP A 166 -5.71 -18.67 -7.40
C ASP A 166 -5.61 -18.94 -5.89
N SER A 167 -6.65 -18.63 -5.15
CA SER A 167 -6.68 -18.83 -3.70
C SER A 167 -8.09 -19.06 -3.21
N GLU A 168 -8.27 -20.14 -2.46
CA GLU A 168 -9.52 -20.42 -1.74
C GLU A 168 -9.72 -19.46 -0.54
N ASP A 169 -8.67 -18.72 -0.14
CA ASP A 169 -8.72 -17.77 0.99
C ASP A 169 -9.19 -16.36 0.58
N ARG A 170 -9.65 -16.18 -0.66
CA ARG A 170 -10.35 -14.96 -1.10
C ARG A 170 -11.76 -14.92 -0.52
N GLY A 171 -12.27 -13.71 -0.27
CA GLY A 171 -13.66 -13.55 0.15
C GLY A 171 -13.88 -12.45 1.19
N LEU A 172 -15.07 -12.43 1.75
CA LEU A 172 -15.44 -11.62 2.89
C LEU A 172 -15.57 -12.51 4.12
N TYR A 173 -14.89 -12.13 5.18
CA TYR A 173 -14.91 -12.83 6.46
C TYR A 173 -15.64 -12.03 7.52
N LYS A 174 -16.33 -12.73 8.42
CA LYS A 174 -17.04 -12.16 9.58
C LYS A 174 -16.67 -12.92 10.84
N THR A 175 -16.37 -12.20 11.89
CA THR A 175 -16.34 -12.70 13.26
C THR A 175 -17.53 -12.12 14.05
N THR A 176 -17.98 -12.83 15.08
CA THR A 176 -18.99 -12.36 16.05
C THR A 176 -18.52 -12.53 17.49
N ASP A 177 -17.28 -13.01 17.66
CA ASP A 177 -16.64 -13.32 18.96
C ASP A 177 -15.33 -12.54 19.18
N GLY A 178 -15.23 -11.38 18.53
CA GLY A 178 -14.08 -10.49 18.67
C GLY A 178 -12.81 -11.00 18.01
N GLY A 179 -12.94 -11.90 17.02
CA GLY A 179 -11.84 -12.41 16.20
C GLY A 179 -11.32 -13.78 16.63
N SER A 180 -11.97 -14.44 17.61
CA SER A 180 -11.57 -15.79 18.02
C SER A 180 -11.85 -16.82 16.93
N THR A 181 -12.96 -16.65 16.19
CA THR A 181 -13.31 -17.43 15.00
C THR A 181 -13.74 -16.55 13.85
N TRP A 182 -13.52 -17.03 12.61
CA TRP A 182 -13.91 -16.35 11.38
C TRP A 182 -14.72 -17.24 10.47
N ASN A 183 -15.86 -16.72 10.00
CA ASN A 183 -16.70 -17.36 9.00
C ASN A 183 -16.55 -16.63 7.67
N LYS A 184 -16.30 -17.35 6.57
CA LYS A 184 -16.30 -16.79 5.22
C LYS A 184 -17.75 -16.65 4.76
N ILE A 185 -18.28 -15.41 4.79
CA ILE A 185 -19.70 -15.11 4.52
C ILE A 185 -19.99 -14.75 3.06
N LEU A 186 -18.96 -14.46 2.26
CA LEU A 186 -19.08 -14.30 0.81
C LEU A 186 -17.83 -14.88 0.14
N TYR A 187 -18.02 -15.93 -0.62
CA TYR A 187 -17.04 -16.56 -1.48
C TYR A 187 -17.62 -16.76 -2.87
N ILE A 188 -16.88 -16.44 -3.91
CA ILE A 188 -17.34 -16.54 -5.29
C ILE A 188 -16.61 -17.67 -6.02
N ASN A 189 -15.29 -17.56 -6.12
CA ASN A 189 -14.39 -18.58 -6.69
C ASN A 189 -12.92 -18.25 -6.37
N PRO A 190 -11.95 -19.13 -6.68
CA PRO A 190 -10.54 -18.91 -6.36
C PRO A 190 -9.88 -17.70 -7.08
N GLN A 191 -10.52 -17.11 -8.08
CA GLN A 191 -10.02 -16.00 -8.87
C GLN A 191 -10.60 -14.64 -8.45
N THR A 192 -11.71 -14.66 -7.68
CA THR A 192 -12.48 -13.48 -7.33
C THR A 192 -12.44 -13.22 -5.83
N GLY A 193 -11.81 -12.15 -5.40
CA GLY A 193 -11.77 -11.72 -4.00
C GLY A 193 -12.66 -10.51 -3.73
N ILE A 194 -12.70 -10.07 -2.47
CA ILE A 194 -13.41 -8.86 -2.07
C ILE A 194 -12.41 -7.74 -1.86
N SER A 195 -12.51 -6.69 -2.69
CA SER A 195 -11.56 -5.57 -2.70
C SER A 195 -11.99 -4.39 -1.83
N ASP A 196 -13.28 -4.24 -1.59
CA ASP A 196 -13.85 -3.18 -0.75
C ASP A 196 -15.19 -3.61 -0.17
N ILE A 197 -15.55 -3.01 0.96
CA ILE A 197 -16.86 -3.19 1.62
C ILE A 197 -17.34 -1.85 2.17
N ALA A 198 -18.66 -1.69 2.20
CA ALA A 198 -19.32 -0.56 2.83
C ALA A 198 -20.53 -1.04 3.62
N ILE A 199 -20.86 -0.34 4.70
CA ILE A 199 -21.99 -0.66 5.58
C ILE A 199 -22.88 0.57 5.73
N ASP A 200 -24.18 0.38 5.81
CA ASP A 200 -25.12 1.44 6.15
C ASP A 200 -24.97 1.78 7.65
N PRO A 201 -24.50 2.98 8.00
CA PRO A 201 -24.26 3.33 9.40
C PRO A 201 -25.53 3.42 10.24
N SER A 202 -26.70 3.58 9.61
CA SER A 202 -28.01 3.64 10.27
C SER A 202 -28.67 2.28 10.42
N ASN A 203 -28.33 1.33 9.56
CA ASN A 203 -28.77 -0.06 9.61
C ASN A 203 -27.64 -1.01 9.16
N PRO A 204 -26.79 -1.45 10.10
CA PRO A 204 -25.62 -2.28 9.79
C PRO A 204 -25.90 -3.64 9.15
N ASP A 205 -27.15 -4.10 9.11
CA ASP A 205 -27.56 -5.30 8.37
C ASP A 205 -27.49 -5.09 6.85
N ILE A 206 -27.51 -3.81 6.40
CA ILE A 206 -27.34 -3.47 4.99
C ILE A 206 -25.88 -3.24 4.68
N MET A 207 -25.35 -4.10 3.80
CA MET A 207 -23.93 -4.12 3.45
C MET A 207 -23.75 -4.26 1.94
N TYR A 208 -22.61 -3.74 1.47
CA TYR A 208 -22.17 -3.85 0.09
C TYR A 208 -20.76 -4.41 0.05
N ALA A 209 -20.50 -5.33 -0.88
CA ALA A 209 -19.19 -5.92 -1.11
C ALA A 209 -18.80 -5.78 -2.59
N ALA A 210 -17.60 -5.30 -2.85
CA ALA A 210 -17.02 -5.17 -4.17
C ALA A 210 -16.21 -6.42 -4.51
N ALA A 211 -16.75 -7.28 -5.36
CA ALA A 211 -16.08 -8.45 -5.86
C ALA A 211 -15.19 -8.11 -7.04
N TRP A 212 -13.95 -8.58 -7.00
CA TRP A 212 -12.93 -8.29 -7.99
C TRP A 212 -12.23 -9.57 -8.46
N GLU A 213 -12.41 -9.92 -9.72
CA GLU A 213 -11.69 -10.99 -10.40
C GLU A 213 -10.41 -10.41 -11.00
N PHE A 214 -9.24 -10.91 -10.57
CA PHE A 214 -7.97 -10.38 -11.05
C PHE A 214 -6.85 -11.42 -11.01
N ARG A 215 -5.81 -11.19 -11.85
CA ARG A 215 -4.60 -12.01 -11.88
C ARG A 215 -3.41 -11.19 -12.35
N ARG A 216 -2.32 -11.23 -11.56
CA ARG A 216 -1.01 -10.72 -11.98
C ARG A 216 -0.15 -11.83 -12.57
N LYS A 217 0.58 -11.51 -13.62
CA LYS A 217 1.66 -12.30 -14.18
C LYS A 217 2.87 -11.38 -14.36
N ALA A 218 4.08 -11.94 -14.48
CA ALA A 218 5.30 -11.15 -14.65
C ALA A 218 5.24 -10.18 -15.85
N TYR A 219 4.50 -10.54 -16.89
CA TYR A 219 4.40 -9.81 -18.16
C TYR A 219 2.99 -9.24 -18.42
N ALA A 220 2.02 -9.47 -17.54
CA ALA A 220 0.64 -9.03 -17.76
C ALA A 220 -0.12 -8.85 -16.45
N PHE A 221 -1.14 -8.01 -16.49
CA PHE A 221 -2.12 -7.88 -15.43
C PHE A 221 -3.52 -7.94 -16.03
N ASN A 222 -4.34 -8.86 -15.52
CA ASN A 222 -5.76 -8.93 -15.86
C ASN A 222 -6.56 -8.35 -14.69
N SER A 223 -7.32 -7.29 -14.95
CA SER A 223 -8.27 -6.70 -14.04
C SER A 223 -9.67 -6.83 -14.62
N GLY A 224 -10.54 -7.53 -13.88
CA GLY A 224 -11.92 -7.72 -14.25
C GLY A 224 -12.25 -9.08 -14.88
N GLY A 225 -13.48 -9.47 -14.61
CA GLY A 225 -14.08 -10.69 -15.10
C GLY A 225 -15.59 -10.70 -14.90
N LYS A 226 -16.25 -11.72 -15.42
CA LYS A 226 -17.72 -11.90 -15.33
C LYS A 226 -18.25 -12.02 -13.89
N ASN A 227 -17.38 -12.44 -12.97
CA ASN A 227 -17.71 -12.65 -11.57
C ASN A 227 -17.50 -11.37 -10.73
N GLY A 228 -16.84 -10.34 -11.27
CA GLY A 228 -16.76 -9.01 -10.67
C GLY A 228 -18.13 -8.37 -10.53
N GLY A 229 -18.30 -7.49 -9.54
CA GLY A 229 -19.56 -6.78 -9.33
C GLY A 229 -19.78 -6.33 -7.90
N ILE A 230 -20.93 -5.66 -7.69
CA ILE A 230 -21.40 -5.24 -6.37
C ILE A 230 -22.38 -6.29 -5.85
N TYR A 231 -22.15 -6.75 -4.65
CA TYR A 231 -23.03 -7.65 -3.91
C TYR A 231 -23.62 -6.90 -2.73
N LYS A 232 -24.94 -7.06 -2.50
CA LYS A 232 -25.68 -6.45 -1.39
C LYS A 232 -26.21 -7.54 -0.47
N SER A 233 -26.08 -7.31 0.83
CA SER A 233 -26.76 -8.04 1.90
C SER A 233 -27.72 -7.11 2.62
N THR A 234 -28.80 -7.65 3.17
CA THR A 234 -29.78 -6.94 4.03
C THR A 234 -30.00 -7.66 5.35
N ASP A 235 -29.16 -8.64 5.68
CA ASP A 235 -29.24 -9.53 6.82
C ASP A 235 -27.90 -9.71 7.54
N GLY A 236 -27.07 -8.65 7.54
CA GLY A 236 -25.77 -8.66 8.21
C GLY A 236 -24.75 -9.61 7.59
N GLY A 237 -24.90 -9.93 6.30
CA GLY A 237 -23.99 -10.77 5.56
C GLY A 237 -24.37 -12.26 5.54
N ALA A 238 -25.57 -12.64 5.99
CA ALA A 238 -26.00 -14.03 5.94
C ALA A 238 -26.33 -14.47 4.49
N THR A 239 -26.93 -13.58 3.71
CA THR A 239 -27.19 -13.80 2.26
C THR A 239 -26.73 -12.63 1.41
N TRP A 240 -26.40 -12.88 0.16
CA TRP A 240 -25.86 -11.91 -0.77
C TRP A 240 -26.53 -11.98 -2.14
N LYS A 241 -26.90 -10.82 -2.67
CA LYS A 241 -27.47 -10.66 -4.02
C LYS A 241 -26.53 -9.82 -4.87
N LYS A 242 -26.13 -10.30 -6.04
CA LYS A 242 -25.40 -9.52 -7.03
C LYS A 242 -26.33 -8.48 -7.64
N LEU A 243 -25.90 -7.21 -7.62
CA LEU A 243 -26.66 -6.10 -8.17
C LEU A 243 -26.41 -5.97 -9.69
N SER A 244 -27.44 -5.53 -10.43
CA SER A 244 -27.36 -5.37 -11.89
C SER A 244 -28.09 -4.15 -12.42
N ASN A 245 -29.08 -3.64 -11.68
CA ASN A 245 -29.94 -2.55 -12.17
C ASN A 245 -29.16 -1.23 -12.23
N GLY A 246 -28.85 -0.78 -13.47
CA GLY A 246 -28.04 0.42 -13.75
C GLY A 246 -26.54 0.23 -13.59
N ILE A 247 -26.05 -0.99 -13.28
CA ILE A 247 -24.64 -1.35 -13.26
C ILE A 247 -24.22 -1.81 -14.67
N PRO A 248 -23.00 -1.46 -15.15
CA PRO A 248 -22.53 -1.88 -16.46
C PRO A 248 -22.54 -3.40 -16.61
N ALA A 249 -22.95 -3.87 -17.77
CA ALA A 249 -22.89 -5.29 -18.12
C ALA A 249 -21.46 -5.70 -18.52
N GLY A 250 -21.18 -7.01 -18.45
CA GLY A 250 -19.93 -7.63 -18.90
C GLY A 250 -18.90 -7.76 -17.79
N ASN A 251 -17.61 -7.70 -18.16
CA ASN A 251 -16.51 -7.85 -17.23
C ASN A 251 -16.31 -6.56 -16.43
N LEU A 252 -16.41 -6.68 -15.12
CA LEU A 252 -16.13 -5.57 -14.20
C LEU A 252 -14.81 -5.81 -13.48
N GLY A 253 -14.01 -4.76 -13.42
CA GLY A 253 -12.75 -4.73 -12.71
C GLY A 253 -12.92 -4.31 -11.26
N ARG A 254 -11.97 -3.56 -10.74
CA ARG A 254 -11.98 -3.10 -9.36
C ARG A 254 -13.09 -2.07 -9.12
N ILE A 255 -13.76 -2.20 -7.99
CA ILE A 255 -14.86 -1.32 -7.59
C ILE A 255 -14.52 -0.74 -6.21
N GLY A 256 -14.68 0.57 -6.07
CA GLY A 256 -14.65 1.28 -4.80
C GLY A 256 -16.07 1.63 -4.38
N LEU A 257 -16.38 1.54 -3.08
CA LEU A 257 -17.71 1.72 -2.51
C LEU A 257 -17.69 2.76 -1.39
N ALA A 258 -18.76 3.58 -1.32
CA ALA A 258 -19.02 4.42 -0.16
C ALA A 258 -20.51 4.58 0.06
N VAL A 259 -20.98 4.34 1.29
CA VAL A 259 -22.32 4.73 1.76
C VAL A 259 -22.17 6.11 2.41
N SER A 260 -23.08 7.04 2.10
CA SER A 260 -23.06 8.36 2.72
C SER A 260 -23.52 8.30 4.18
N PRO A 261 -22.69 8.75 5.14
CA PRO A 261 -23.14 8.83 6.53
C PRO A 261 -24.22 9.91 6.76
N ALA A 262 -24.28 10.92 5.88
CA ALA A 262 -25.28 11.99 5.95
C ALA A 262 -26.67 11.55 5.46
N ASP A 263 -26.73 10.59 4.52
CA ASP A 263 -27.96 9.97 4.02
C ASP A 263 -27.65 8.56 3.51
N ALA A 264 -27.99 7.56 4.28
CA ALA A 264 -27.70 6.15 3.97
C ALA A 264 -28.48 5.61 2.74
N ASN A 265 -29.46 6.34 2.17
CA ASN A 265 -30.04 5.99 0.88
C ASN A 265 -29.05 6.22 -0.26
N VAL A 266 -28.07 7.11 -0.05
CA VAL A 266 -27.06 7.46 -1.06
C VAL A 266 -25.86 6.53 -0.95
N VAL A 267 -25.63 5.78 -2.02
CA VAL A 267 -24.45 4.90 -2.17
C VAL A 267 -23.70 5.28 -3.44
N TYR A 268 -22.40 5.37 -3.34
CA TYR A 268 -21.50 5.65 -4.46
C TYR A 268 -20.66 4.42 -4.82
N ALA A 269 -20.38 4.28 -6.11
CA ALA A 269 -19.45 3.30 -6.62
C ALA A 269 -18.59 3.87 -7.75
N THR A 270 -17.26 3.70 -7.71
CA THR A 270 -16.43 3.79 -8.91
C THR A 270 -16.30 2.39 -9.48
N ILE A 271 -16.70 2.20 -10.73
CA ILE A 271 -16.72 0.87 -11.37
C ILE A 271 -15.75 0.85 -12.55
N GLU A 272 -14.70 0.03 -12.44
CA GLU A 272 -13.82 -0.28 -13.57
C GLU A 272 -14.57 -1.16 -14.57
N SER A 273 -14.68 -0.67 -15.80
CA SER A 273 -15.37 -1.34 -16.91
C SER A 273 -14.85 -0.81 -18.25
N LYS A 274 -15.43 -1.21 -19.36
CA LYS A 274 -15.16 -0.58 -20.67
C LYS A 274 -15.44 0.93 -20.66
N GLU A 275 -16.39 1.36 -19.81
CA GLU A 275 -16.74 2.76 -19.58
C GLU A 275 -16.61 3.08 -18.09
N THR A 276 -15.37 3.10 -17.58
CA THR A 276 -15.09 3.41 -16.19
C THR A 276 -15.66 4.77 -15.79
N ALA A 277 -16.47 4.77 -14.73
CA ALA A 277 -17.16 5.96 -14.28
C ALA A 277 -17.55 5.89 -12.80
N MET A 278 -18.06 7.02 -12.28
CA MET A 278 -18.78 7.09 -11.02
C MET A 278 -20.26 6.72 -11.24
N TYR A 279 -20.77 5.96 -10.31
CA TYR A 279 -22.19 5.58 -10.22
C TYR A 279 -22.72 5.99 -8.86
N ARG A 280 -24.00 6.34 -8.82
CA ARG A 280 -24.72 6.71 -7.60
C ARG A 280 -26.07 5.99 -7.56
N SER A 281 -26.42 5.51 -6.39
CA SER A 281 -27.75 5.09 -5.99
C SER A 281 -28.33 6.09 -5.00
N ASN A 282 -29.67 6.28 -5.03
CA ASN A 282 -30.42 7.08 -4.05
C ASN A 282 -31.48 6.23 -3.31
N ASP A 283 -31.40 4.91 -3.43
CA ASP A 283 -32.38 3.94 -2.92
C ASP A 283 -31.69 2.73 -2.29
N LYS A 284 -30.59 2.97 -1.58
CA LYS A 284 -29.80 1.92 -0.92
C LYS A 284 -29.32 0.84 -1.90
N GLY A 285 -28.94 1.23 -3.13
CA GLY A 285 -28.35 0.35 -4.14
C GLY A 285 -29.35 -0.49 -4.93
N GLU A 286 -30.65 -0.27 -4.86
CA GLU A 286 -31.61 -1.00 -5.70
C GLU A 286 -31.52 -0.56 -7.17
N THR A 287 -31.28 0.73 -7.42
CA THR A 287 -31.02 1.27 -8.76
C THR A 287 -29.75 2.12 -8.76
N TRP A 288 -29.01 2.07 -9.87
CA TRP A 288 -27.78 2.82 -10.06
C TRP A 288 -27.81 3.68 -11.30
N THR A 289 -27.29 4.88 -11.19
CA THR A 289 -27.17 5.83 -12.29
C THR A 289 -25.70 6.21 -12.48
N LYS A 290 -25.21 6.14 -13.72
CA LYS A 290 -23.91 6.71 -14.09
C LYS A 290 -24.00 8.22 -13.93
N THR A 291 -23.20 8.81 -13.05
CA THR A 291 -23.25 10.23 -12.74
C THR A 291 -22.21 11.03 -13.49
N GLY A 292 -20.96 10.59 -13.50
CA GLY A 292 -19.90 11.32 -14.17
C GLY A 292 -18.64 10.49 -14.39
N THR A 293 -17.71 11.12 -15.10
CA THR A 293 -16.38 10.57 -15.32
C THR A 293 -15.34 11.70 -15.31
N HIS A 294 -14.06 11.35 -15.17
CA HIS A 294 -12.94 12.25 -15.23
C HIS A 294 -11.70 11.44 -15.63
N ASN A 295 -10.73 12.05 -16.29
CA ASN A 295 -9.49 11.36 -16.70
C ASN A 295 -8.83 10.61 -15.54
N TYR A 296 -8.76 11.21 -14.36
CA TYR A 296 -8.19 10.57 -13.16
C TYR A 296 -9.07 9.45 -12.57
N ILE A 297 -10.35 9.34 -12.90
CA ILE A 297 -11.19 8.18 -12.58
C ILE A 297 -10.85 7.01 -13.51
N ILE A 298 -10.59 7.31 -14.78
CA ILE A 298 -10.28 6.32 -15.81
C ILE A 298 -8.85 5.80 -15.66
N GLU A 299 -7.92 6.63 -15.13
CA GLU A 299 -6.53 6.30 -15.00
C GLU A 299 -6.29 5.27 -13.90
N ARG A 300 -5.74 4.11 -14.27
CA ARG A 300 -5.40 3.00 -13.36
C ARG A 300 -6.49 2.64 -12.34
N PRO A 301 -7.75 2.41 -12.74
CA PRO A 301 -8.85 2.15 -11.81
C PRO A 301 -8.63 0.88 -10.98
N PHE A 302 -7.91 -0.12 -11.52
CA PHE A 302 -7.50 -1.32 -10.81
C PHE A 302 -6.58 -1.04 -9.61
N TYR A 303 -5.91 0.12 -9.59
CA TYR A 303 -5.00 0.53 -8.54
C TYR A 303 -5.66 1.55 -7.58
N PHE A 304 -6.35 2.54 -8.12
CA PHE A 304 -6.96 3.62 -7.36
C PHE A 304 -8.49 3.56 -7.41
N THR A 305 -9.15 3.14 -6.34
CA THR A 305 -10.62 3.06 -6.30
C THR A 305 -11.24 3.53 -4.99
N LYS A 306 -10.44 3.96 -4.01
CA LYS A 306 -10.97 4.33 -2.71
C LYS A 306 -11.94 5.52 -2.83
N LEU A 307 -13.13 5.36 -2.28
CA LEU A 307 -14.16 6.40 -2.17
C LEU A 307 -14.44 6.73 -0.72
N ILE A 308 -14.61 8.02 -0.43
CA ILE A 308 -14.95 8.50 0.90
C ILE A 308 -16.07 9.52 0.77
N ALA A 309 -17.26 9.20 1.29
CA ALA A 309 -18.37 10.14 1.35
C ALA A 309 -18.17 11.12 2.52
N ASP A 310 -18.51 12.39 2.29
CA ASP A 310 -18.47 13.40 3.34
C ASP A 310 -19.46 13.05 4.45
N PRO A 311 -19.06 13.10 5.73
CA PRO A 311 -19.93 12.75 6.86
C PRO A 311 -21.18 13.62 7.00
N LYS A 312 -21.21 14.83 6.43
CA LYS A 312 -22.28 15.82 6.62
C LYS A 312 -22.99 16.23 5.33
N ASP A 313 -22.43 15.89 4.15
CA ASP A 313 -23.00 16.27 2.85
C ASP A 313 -23.11 15.04 1.93
N PRO A 314 -24.34 14.53 1.67
CA PRO A 314 -24.53 13.34 0.84
C PRO A 314 -24.16 13.57 -0.64
N ASN A 315 -23.98 14.82 -1.07
CA ASN A 315 -23.55 15.14 -2.43
C ASN A 315 -22.04 15.33 -2.57
N ARG A 316 -21.31 15.36 -1.46
CA ARG A 316 -19.86 15.48 -1.47
C ARG A 316 -19.20 14.12 -1.37
N ILE A 317 -18.39 13.79 -2.37
CA ILE A 317 -17.63 12.54 -2.44
C ILE A 317 -16.19 12.82 -2.83
N TYR A 318 -15.27 12.15 -2.16
CA TYR A 318 -13.85 12.19 -2.44
C TYR A 318 -13.42 10.87 -3.08
N ARG A 319 -12.60 10.94 -4.11
CA ARG A 319 -12.01 9.77 -4.77
C ARG A 319 -10.50 9.87 -4.71
N ALA A 320 -9.88 8.99 -3.91
CA ALA A 320 -8.43 8.86 -3.83
C ALA A 320 -7.89 8.17 -5.09
N GLY A 321 -6.81 8.71 -5.65
CA GLY A 321 -6.23 8.27 -6.91
C GLY A 321 -4.87 8.90 -7.16
N LEU A 322 -4.38 8.87 -8.40
CA LEU A 322 -3.16 9.60 -8.80
C LEU A 322 -3.26 11.07 -8.37
N ASN A 323 -4.44 11.66 -8.58
CA ASN A 323 -4.83 12.93 -7.95
C ASN A 323 -6.10 12.69 -7.14
N MET A 324 -6.21 13.39 -6.02
CA MET A 324 -7.44 13.42 -5.26
C MET A 324 -8.49 14.20 -6.04
N LEU A 325 -9.66 13.61 -6.24
CA LEU A 325 -10.83 14.26 -6.83
C LEU A 325 -11.89 14.53 -5.78
N VAL A 326 -12.55 15.66 -5.86
CA VAL A 326 -13.75 15.97 -5.09
C VAL A 326 -14.90 16.29 -6.04
N SER A 327 -16.07 15.75 -5.74
CA SER A 327 -17.35 16.18 -6.30
C SER A 327 -18.19 16.77 -5.19
N THR A 328 -18.94 17.82 -5.49
CA THR A 328 -19.90 18.47 -4.58
C THR A 328 -21.33 18.46 -5.14
N ASP A 329 -21.53 17.74 -6.22
CA ASP A 329 -22.80 17.67 -6.97
C ASP A 329 -23.31 16.23 -7.15
N GLY A 330 -22.89 15.35 -6.25
CA GLY A 330 -23.31 13.95 -6.26
C GLY A 330 -22.60 13.10 -7.31
N GLY A 331 -21.37 13.43 -7.68
CA GLY A 331 -20.55 12.66 -8.61
C GLY A 331 -20.75 13.03 -10.07
N LYS A 332 -21.42 14.15 -10.38
CA LYS A 332 -21.66 14.60 -11.76
C LYS A 332 -20.44 15.30 -12.34
N SER A 333 -19.78 16.14 -11.56
CA SER A 333 -18.52 16.79 -11.91
C SER A 333 -17.44 16.59 -10.85
N PHE A 334 -16.18 16.72 -11.25
CA PHE A 334 -15.03 16.48 -10.38
C PHE A 334 -13.99 17.59 -10.52
N THR A 335 -13.44 18.00 -9.39
CA THR A 335 -12.33 18.95 -9.32
C THR A 335 -11.14 18.28 -8.65
N PRO A 336 -9.94 18.30 -9.26
CA PRO A 336 -8.73 17.82 -8.59
C PRO A 336 -8.35 18.73 -7.42
N PHE A 337 -7.87 18.14 -6.34
CA PHE A 337 -7.24 18.89 -5.26
C PHE A 337 -5.96 19.57 -5.75
N ARG A 338 -5.76 20.83 -5.31
CA ARG A 338 -4.58 21.62 -5.67
C ARG A 338 -3.71 21.99 -4.45
N GLY A 339 -3.99 21.40 -3.31
CA GLY A 339 -3.44 21.78 -2.02
C GLY A 339 -1.97 21.42 -1.76
N GLY A 340 -1.23 20.89 -2.75
CA GLY A 340 0.22 20.65 -2.64
C GLY A 340 0.62 19.36 -1.92
N ALA A 341 -0.30 18.41 -1.69
CA ALA A 341 0.06 17.09 -1.22
C ALA A 341 0.70 16.25 -2.34
N HIS A 342 1.53 15.28 -1.98
CA HIS A 342 2.07 14.29 -2.92
C HIS A 342 0.94 13.56 -3.63
N GLY A 343 1.14 13.19 -4.89
CA GLY A 343 0.20 12.34 -5.64
C GLY A 343 0.07 10.93 -5.08
N ASP A 344 -0.68 10.08 -5.80
CA ASP A 344 -0.91 8.69 -5.43
C ASP A 344 -1.57 8.54 -4.05
N TYR A 345 -2.80 9.06 -3.97
CA TYR A 345 -3.62 9.01 -2.75
C TYR A 345 -4.22 7.62 -2.54
N HIS A 346 -4.06 7.07 -1.34
CA HIS A 346 -4.50 5.73 -0.97
C HIS A 346 -5.66 5.72 0.01
N ASP A 347 -5.68 6.64 0.96
CA ASP A 347 -6.75 6.73 1.95
C ASP A 347 -7.02 8.15 2.41
N VAL A 348 -8.20 8.37 2.97
CA VAL A 348 -8.63 9.66 3.50
C VAL A 348 -9.46 9.45 4.76
N TRP A 349 -9.10 10.13 5.83
CA TRP A 349 -9.95 10.30 6.99
C TRP A 349 -10.49 11.71 7.06
N ILE A 350 -11.79 11.86 7.23
CA ILE A 350 -12.48 13.13 7.39
C ILE A 350 -13.01 13.18 8.80
N ASN A 351 -12.67 14.22 9.55
CA ASN A 351 -13.19 14.41 10.90
C ASN A 351 -14.73 14.61 10.85
N PRO A 352 -15.54 13.69 11.40
CA PRO A 352 -16.99 13.80 11.31
C PRO A 352 -17.55 14.98 12.11
N ASN A 353 -16.80 15.50 13.09
CA ASN A 353 -17.22 16.67 13.88
C ASN A 353 -16.90 17.99 13.15
N ASN A 354 -15.81 18.02 12.39
CA ASN A 354 -15.37 19.15 11.58
C ASN A 354 -14.84 18.69 10.23
N THR A 355 -15.66 18.67 9.19
CA THR A 355 -15.32 18.18 7.86
C THR A 355 -14.34 19.06 7.07
N ASP A 356 -13.92 20.21 7.65
CA ASP A 356 -12.79 20.99 7.11
C ASP A 356 -11.46 20.29 7.38
N ASN A 357 -11.40 19.41 8.42
CA ASN A 357 -10.23 18.66 8.77
C ASN A 357 -10.19 17.34 8.02
N ILE A 358 -9.23 17.23 7.12
CA ILE A 358 -9.00 16.04 6.28
C ILE A 358 -7.56 15.59 6.47
N VAL A 359 -7.36 14.29 6.66
CA VAL A 359 -6.04 13.65 6.65
C VAL A 359 -5.97 12.69 5.48
N VAL A 360 -4.93 12.77 4.68
CA VAL A 360 -4.73 11.92 3.50
C VAL A 360 -3.46 11.10 3.60
N ALA A 361 -3.55 9.87 3.13
CA ALA A 361 -2.46 8.93 2.96
C ALA A 361 -2.02 8.89 1.50
N THR A 362 -0.72 9.06 1.24
CA THR A 362 -0.14 9.12 -0.11
C THR A 362 1.16 8.31 -0.21
N ASP A 363 1.72 8.17 -1.41
CA ASP A 363 3.05 7.59 -1.61
C ASP A 363 4.18 8.48 -1.03
N GLY A 364 3.90 9.74 -0.74
CA GLY A 364 4.81 10.69 -0.07
C GLY A 364 4.51 10.93 1.41
N GLY A 365 3.73 10.06 2.07
CA GLY A 365 3.44 10.15 3.49
C GLY A 365 2.03 10.63 3.83
N VAL A 366 1.91 11.27 5.00
CA VAL A 366 0.66 11.81 5.55
C VAL A 366 0.62 13.31 5.35
N TYR A 367 -0.54 13.80 4.91
CA TYR A 367 -0.81 15.23 4.78
C TYR A 367 -2.12 15.59 5.49
N VAL A 368 -2.18 16.77 6.07
CA VAL A 368 -3.36 17.29 6.77
C VAL A 368 -3.83 18.58 6.12
N SER A 369 -5.14 18.74 6.02
CA SER A 369 -5.83 19.96 5.63
C SER A 369 -6.81 20.38 6.71
N TYR A 370 -6.96 21.70 6.88
CA TYR A 370 -7.93 22.34 7.77
C TYR A 370 -8.96 23.18 7.00
N ASP A 371 -8.95 23.06 5.67
CA ASP A 371 -9.77 23.85 4.74
C ASP A 371 -10.33 22.98 3.60
N ARG A 372 -10.74 21.74 3.93
CA ARG A 372 -11.33 20.76 2.99
C ARG A 372 -10.44 20.41 1.79
N GLY A 373 -9.12 20.42 1.97
CA GLY A 373 -8.17 20.06 0.93
C GLY A 373 -7.76 21.19 0.00
N SER A 374 -8.08 22.45 0.34
CA SER A 374 -7.58 23.61 -0.42
C SER A 374 -6.08 23.78 -0.23
N ASN A 375 -5.57 23.49 0.98
CA ASN A 375 -4.16 23.47 1.31
C ASN A 375 -3.84 22.23 2.16
N PHE A 376 -2.62 21.69 1.97
CA PHE A 376 -2.13 20.55 2.74
C PHE A 376 -0.78 20.86 3.37
N ALA A 377 -0.60 20.42 4.63
CA ALA A 377 0.67 20.38 5.33
C ALA A 377 1.15 18.93 5.49
N GLN A 378 2.39 18.65 5.12
CA GLN A 378 3.00 17.34 5.28
C GLN A 378 3.45 17.08 6.71
N HIS A 379 3.18 15.91 7.25
CA HIS A 379 3.80 15.40 8.48
C HIS A 379 5.22 14.90 8.16
N ARG A 380 6.22 15.78 8.33
CA ARG A 380 7.62 15.54 7.93
C ARG A 380 8.45 14.73 8.92
N ASN A 381 7.83 14.21 9.96
CA ASN A 381 8.47 13.47 11.05
C ASN A 381 8.01 12.01 11.13
N LEU A 382 7.29 11.51 10.12
CA LEU A 382 6.98 10.10 9.98
C LEU A 382 8.16 9.41 9.28
N PRO A 383 9.00 8.65 10.01
CA PRO A 383 10.27 8.14 9.48
C PRO A 383 10.07 6.82 8.73
N VAL A 384 9.30 6.85 7.66
CA VAL A 384 9.09 5.72 6.75
C VAL A 384 9.66 6.06 5.38
N GLY A 385 10.16 5.04 4.68
CA GLY A 385 10.70 5.19 3.34
C GLY A 385 10.86 3.84 2.67
N GLN A 386 10.52 3.75 1.39
CA GLN A 386 10.62 2.52 0.63
C GLN A 386 11.86 2.55 -0.25
N PHE A 387 13.01 2.14 0.31
CA PHE A 387 14.27 2.07 -0.41
C PHE A 387 14.31 0.89 -1.36
N TYR A 388 14.80 1.11 -2.59
CA TYR A 388 15.11 0.04 -3.54
C TYR A 388 16.50 -0.53 -3.32
N HIS A 389 17.49 0.35 -3.13
CA HIS A 389 18.89 -0.02 -2.93
C HIS A 389 19.53 0.87 -1.87
N VAL A 390 20.61 0.40 -1.28
CA VAL A 390 21.42 1.15 -0.32
C VAL A 390 22.91 1.02 -0.67
N ALA A 391 23.65 2.10 -0.52
CA ALA A 391 25.11 2.13 -0.64
C ALA A 391 25.70 3.02 0.45
N CYS A 392 27.00 2.87 0.68
CA CYS A 392 27.79 3.70 1.58
C CYS A 392 29.05 4.19 0.86
N ASP A 393 29.55 5.37 1.22
CA ASP A 393 30.89 5.80 0.81
C ASP A 393 31.97 5.28 1.77
N ASN A 394 33.23 5.60 1.48
CA ASN A 394 34.39 5.15 2.24
C ASN A 394 34.94 6.22 3.21
N GLU A 395 34.14 7.22 3.56
CA GLU A 395 34.52 8.22 4.56
C GLU A 395 34.58 7.58 5.95
N GLU A 396 35.39 8.09 6.85
CA GLU A 396 35.45 7.65 8.25
C GLU A 396 34.06 7.78 8.93
N ASN A 397 33.39 8.92 8.72
CA ASN A 397 32.00 9.12 9.03
C ASN A 397 31.20 8.97 7.73
N TYR A 398 31.07 7.71 7.28
CA TYR A 398 30.46 7.40 6.00
C TYR A 398 29.04 7.96 5.89
N ASN A 399 28.65 8.29 4.66
CA ASN A 399 27.29 8.59 4.32
C ASN A 399 26.56 7.36 3.80
N VAL A 400 25.26 7.33 4.02
CA VAL A 400 24.34 6.31 3.47
C VAL A 400 23.58 6.93 2.30
N TYR A 401 23.48 6.18 1.22
CA TYR A 401 22.83 6.59 -0.03
C TYR A 401 21.72 5.60 -0.35
N GLY A 402 20.63 6.10 -0.92
CA GLY A 402 19.57 5.24 -1.40
C GLY A 402 18.54 5.96 -2.25
N GLY A 403 17.97 5.22 -3.20
CA GLY A 403 16.84 5.64 -4.00
C GLY A 403 15.54 5.07 -3.45
N LEU A 404 14.50 5.88 -3.43
CA LEU A 404 13.20 5.52 -2.91
C LEU A 404 12.15 5.48 -4.01
N GLN A 405 11.24 4.57 -3.87
CA GLN A 405 10.05 4.57 -4.70
C GLN A 405 9.27 5.87 -4.49
N ASP A 406 8.95 6.56 -5.58
CA ASP A 406 8.15 7.80 -5.66
C ASP A 406 8.75 9.01 -4.94
N ASN A 407 9.89 8.88 -4.24
CA ASN A 407 10.43 9.91 -3.36
C ASN A 407 11.90 10.28 -3.63
N GLY A 408 12.40 10.04 -4.84
CA GLY A 408 13.73 10.48 -5.29
C GLY A 408 14.89 9.67 -4.71
N SER A 409 16.10 10.24 -4.84
CA SER A 409 17.35 9.65 -4.37
C SER A 409 17.98 10.55 -3.33
N TRP A 410 18.48 9.96 -2.25
CA TRP A 410 18.91 10.68 -1.06
C TRP A 410 20.28 10.22 -0.55
N MET A 411 20.95 11.12 0.18
CA MET A 411 22.09 10.80 1.01
C MET A 411 21.93 11.42 2.40
N GLY A 412 22.46 10.74 3.40
CA GLY A 412 22.52 11.24 4.77
C GLY A 412 23.71 10.66 5.53
N PRO A 413 24.16 11.29 6.61
CA PRO A 413 25.31 10.81 7.39
C PRO A 413 24.92 9.58 8.20
N SER A 414 25.89 8.68 8.42
CA SER A 414 25.73 7.56 9.34
C SER A 414 25.69 8.00 10.80
N ARG A 415 26.30 9.14 11.12
CA ARG A 415 26.30 9.76 12.45
C ARG A 415 26.57 11.26 12.34
N THR A 416 26.24 12.01 13.40
CA THR A 416 26.48 13.46 13.50
C THR A 416 27.17 13.78 14.82
N LEU A 417 27.83 14.94 14.88
CA LEU A 417 28.46 15.43 16.12
C LEU A 417 27.42 15.83 17.20
N THR A 418 26.18 16.10 16.80
CA THR A 418 25.09 16.46 17.72
C THR A 418 24.42 15.24 18.37
N GLY A 419 24.82 14.02 17.98
CA GLY A 419 24.28 12.77 18.53
C GLY A 419 22.92 12.35 17.92
N SER A 420 22.27 13.19 17.11
CA SER A 420 21.03 12.89 16.40
C SER A 420 21.16 13.20 14.91
N ILE A 421 20.49 12.42 14.07
CA ILE A 421 20.32 12.69 12.64
C ILE A 421 18.94 13.30 12.46
N GLU A 422 18.89 14.50 11.86
CA GLU A 422 17.67 15.27 11.66
C GLU A 422 17.35 15.41 10.16
N ASN A 423 16.14 15.85 9.84
CA ASN A 423 15.72 16.09 8.45
C ASN A 423 16.70 16.94 7.64
N ARG A 424 17.29 17.96 8.25
CA ARG A 424 18.28 18.85 7.61
C ARG A 424 19.60 18.16 7.24
N ASN A 425 19.86 17.00 7.79
CA ASN A 425 21.07 16.21 7.47
C ASN A 425 20.92 15.38 6.19
N TRP A 426 19.71 15.24 5.69
CA TRP A 426 19.42 14.53 4.46
C TRP A 426 19.43 15.47 3.26
N THR A 427 20.05 15.03 2.16
CA THR A 427 20.18 15.81 0.93
C THR A 427 19.66 14.99 -0.24
N THR A 428 18.81 15.60 -1.06
CA THR A 428 18.36 15.00 -2.32
C THR A 428 19.50 15.01 -3.33
N VAL A 429 19.77 13.87 -3.94
CA VAL A 429 20.80 13.68 -4.97
C VAL A 429 20.24 13.16 -6.30
N GLY A 430 18.92 12.98 -6.39
CA GLY A 430 18.21 12.59 -7.60
C GLY A 430 16.70 12.69 -7.43
N TRP A 431 15.96 12.68 -8.53
CA TRP A 431 14.51 12.87 -8.59
C TRP A 431 13.82 11.65 -9.22
N GLY A 432 12.49 11.60 -9.17
CA GLY A 432 11.65 10.53 -9.70
C GLY A 432 11.57 9.31 -8.76
N ASP A 433 11.30 8.12 -9.31
CA ASP A 433 11.58 6.87 -8.61
C ASP A 433 13.10 6.71 -8.56
N GLY A 434 13.69 6.93 -7.39
CA GLY A 434 15.12 6.73 -7.21
C GLY A 434 15.45 5.26 -7.04
N PHE A 435 16.44 4.75 -7.74
CA PHE A 435 16.87 3.36 -7.64
C PHE A 435 18.28 3.24 -7.11
N TRP A 436 19.25 3.12 -8.01
CA TRP A 436 20.65 3.04 -7.64
C TRP A 436 21.21 4.42 -7.31
N VAL A 437 21.85 4.53 -6.17
CA VAL A 437 22.60 5.72 -5.76
C VAL A 437 23.99 5.25 -5.33
N VAL A 438 24.99 5.52 -6.16
CA VAL A 438 26.34 4.99 -6.00
C VAL A 438 27.31 6.15 -5.82
N PRO A 439 28.01 6.27 -4.69
CA PRO A 439 29.09 7.25 -4.51
C PRO A 439 30.25 6.92 -5.47
N ASP A 440 30.89 7.96 -6.00
CA ASP A 440 32.05 7.79 -6.88
C ASP A 440 33.24 7.28 -6.03
N PRO A 441 33.82 6.10 -6.38
CA PRO A 441 34.91 5.52 -5.59
C PRO A 441 36.25 6.27 -5.72
N ALA A 442 36.39 7.15 -6.72
CA ALA A 442 37.60 7.95 -6.95
C ALA A 442 37.50 9.34 -6.31
N ASP A 443 36.32 9.94 -6.27
CA ASP A 443 36.10 11.27 -5.72
C ASP A 443 34.75 11.34 -4.97
N ASN A 444 34.81 11.32 -3.67
CA ASN A 444 33.62 11.40 -2.79
C ASN A 444 32.74 12.66 -2.98
N ASN A 445 33.17 13.63 -3.79
CA ASN A 445 32.31 14.79 -4.13
C ASN A 445 31.23 14.45 -5.15
N PHE A 446 31.35 13.33 -5.84
CA PHE A 446 30.39 12.91 -6.86
C PHE A 446 29.56 11.71 -6.42
N VAL A 447 28.30 11.70 -6.90
CA VAL A 447 27.35 10.62 -6.69
C VAL A 447 26.66 10.35 -8.02
N TYR A 448 26.54 9.10 -8.38
CA TYR A 448 25.74 8.65 -9.52
C TYR A 448 24.37 8.24 -9.00
N SER A 449 23.30 8.80 -9.56
CA SER A 449 21.93 8.40 -9.24
C SER A 449 21.15 8.06 -10.48
N GLU A 450 20.39 6.98 -10.39
CA GLU A 450 19.57 6.49 -11.49
C GLU A 450 18.09 6.60 -11.07
N SER A 451 17.25 6.98 -12.04
CA SER A 451 15.81 6.97 -11.91
C SER A 451 15.16 6.26 -13.10
N GLN A 452 13.83 6.12 -13.04
CA GLN A 452 13.06 5.30 -13.98
C GLN A 452 13.40 5.53 -15.46
N GLY A 453 13.50 4.40 -16.20
CA GLY A 453 13.75 4.45 -17.65
C GLY A 453 15.18 4.82 -18.02
N GLY A 454 16.11 4.60 -17.10
CA GLY A 454 17.54 4.76 -17.36
C GLY A 454 18.03 6.21 -17.29
N GLU A 455 17.31 7.09 -16.59
CA GLU A 455 17.75 8.46 -16.33
C GLU A 455 18.92 8.45 -15.34
N LEU A 456 20.15 8.50 -15.89
CA LEU A 456 21.40 8.47 -15.14
C LEU A 456 22.00 9.87 -15.04
N GLN A 457 22.32 10.31 -13.84
CA GLN A 457 22.99 11.60 -13.60
C GLN A 457 24.19 11.46 -12.66
N ARG A 458 25.11 12.40 -12.79
CA ARG A 458 26.21 12.64 -11.85
C ARG A 458 25.94 13.92 -11.07
N TYR A 459 25.79 13.78 -9.76
CA TYR A 459 25.56 14.88 -8.84
C TYR A 459 26.86 15.29 -8.17
N ASN A 460 27.15 16.61 -8.10
CA ASN A 460 28.28 17.19 -7.40
C ASN A 460 27.82 17.72 -6.04
N LYS A 461 28.30 17.13 -4.94
CA LYS A 461 27.93 17.48 -3.57
C LYS A 461 28.35 18.89 -3.16
N LYS A 462 29.49 19.39 -3.68
CA LYS A 462 30.00 20.74 -3.35
C LYS A 462 29.19 21.85 -4.03
N THR A 463 28.94 21.70 -5.33
CA THR A 463 28.21 22.71 -6.11
C THR A 463 26.70 22.53 -6.09
N LYS A 464 26.22 21.38 -5.59
CA LYS A 464 24.80 20.97 -5.59
C LYS A 464 24.18 20.96 -6.99
N THR A 465 24.98 20.61 -7.99
CA THR A 465 24.56 20.54 -9.39
C THR A 465 24.55 19.12 -9.89
N ALA A 466 23.59 18.80 -10.77
CA ALA A 466 23.49 17.51 -11.46
C ALA A 466 23.75 17.67 -12.96
N LYS A 467 24.40 16.68 -13.56
CA LYS A 467 24.59 16.56 -15.00
C LYS A 467 24.10 15.21 -15.46
N SER A 468 23.22 15.19 -16.47
CA SER A 468 22.84 13.92 -17.13
C SER A 468 24.07 13.33 -17.82
N ILE A 469 24.27 12.05 -17.58
CA ILE A 469 25.30 11.21 -18.20
C ILE A 469 24.71 9.94 -18.81
N LYS A 470 23.39 9.94 -19.03
CA LYS A 470 22.70 8.85 -19.70
C LYS A 470 23.29 8.64 -21.10
N PRO A 471 23.71 7.40 -21.44
CA PRO A 471 24.09 7.09 -22.80
C PRO A 471 22.92 7.31 -23.76
N LEU A 472 23.16 8.04 -24.83
CA LEU A 472 22.18 8.34 -25.87
C LEU A 472 22.56 7.65 -27.18
N GLU A 473 21.55 7.28 -27.97
CA GLU A 473 21.71 6.69 -29.28
C GLU A 473 22.30 7.71 -30.26
N MET A 474 23.16 7.24 -31.15
CA MET A 474 23.59 8.04 -32.33
C MET A 474 22.44 8.16 -33.31
N ALA A 475 22.45 9.19 -34.11
CA ALA A 475 21.46 9.42 -35.15
C ALA A 475 21.33 8.17 -36.06
N GLY A 476 20.09 7.69 -36.23
CA GLY A 476 19.78 6.50 -37.05
C GLY A 476 19.90 5.16 -36.34
N GLN A 477 20.34 5.13 -35.09
CA GLN A 477 20.36 3.91 -34.29
C GLN A 477 19.03 3.65 -33.56
N PRO A 478 18.66 2.36 -33.32
CA PRO A 478 17.53 2.03 -32.50
C PRO A 478 17.69 2.56 -31.08
N ARG A 479 16.57 2.94 -30.45
CA ARG A 479 16.56 3.40 -29.07
C ARG A 479 17.13 2.36 -28.10
N TYR A 480 17.89 2.82 -27.12
CA TYR A 480 18.33 1.98 -26.02
C TYR A 480 17.14 1.62 -25.12
N ARG A 481 17.04 0.32 -24.82
CA ARG A 481 15.96 -0.23 -23.98
C ARG A 481 16.45 -0.33 -22.54
N TYR A 482 16.26 0.73 -21.80
CA TYR A 482 16.53 0.76 -20.37
C TYR A 482 15.41 0.05 -19.60
N ASN A 483 15.79 -0.65 -18.54
CA ASN A 483 14.82 -1.16 -17.58
C ASN A 483 14.27 -0.01 -16.73
N TRP A 484 13.18 -0.27 -16.01
CA TRP A 484 12.66 0.65 -14.99
C TRP A 484 13.73 0.96 -13.94
N ASN A 485 14.41 -0.07 -13.44
CA ASN A 485 15.54 -0.03 -12.53
C ASN A 485 16.78 -0.55 -13.28
N SER A 486 17.51 0.34 -13.93
CA SER A 486 18.71 0.00 -14.70
C SER A 486 19.94 -0.09 -13.81
N PRO A 487 20.75 -1.16 -13.87
CA PRO A 487 21.85 -1.37 -12.92
C PRO A 487 23.03 -0.45 -13.20
N ILE A 488 23.59 0.10 -12.14
CA ILE A 488 24.87 0.82 -12.11
C ILE A 488 25.89 -0.01 -11.34
N GLY A 489 27.14 -0.05 -11.80
CA GLY A 489 28.25 -0.65 -11.09
C GLY A 489 29.53 0.17 -11.24
N THR A 490 30.36 0.16 -10.21
CA THR A 490 31.72 0.71 -10.25
C THR A 490 32.73 -0.42 -10.23
N SER A 491 33.91 -0.19 -10.81
CA SER A 491 34.96 -1.22 -10.80
C SER A 491 35.68 -1.25 -9.46
N PRO A 492 35.86 -2.42 -8.84
CA PRO A 492 36.65 -2.55 -7.62
C PRO A 492 38.16 -2.36 -7.83
N THR A 493 38.64 -2.56 -9.07
CA THR A 493 40.07 -2.47 -9.42
C THR A 493 40.43 -1.19 -10.17
N ASN A 494 39.47 -0.55 -10.82
CA ASN A 494 39.67 0.71 -11.52
C ASN A 494 38.58 1.73 -11.16
N LYS A 495 38.88 2.57 -10.18
CA LYS A 495 37.95 3.54 -9.60
C LYS A 495 37.37 4.56 -10.61
N ASN A 496 38.00 4.71 -11.80
CA ASN A 496 37.52 5.62 -12.84
C ASN A 496 36.54 4.97 -13.81
N LYS A 497 36.17 3.68 -13.61
CA LYS A 497 35.23 2.98 -14.50
C LYS A 497 33.84 2.88 -13.85
N LEU A 498 32.86 3.37 -14.60
CA LEU A 498 31.43 3.22 -14.32
C LEU A 498 30.83 2.29 -15.37
N TYR A 499 30.06 1.32 -14.92
CA TYR A 499 29.27 0.41 -15.75
C TYR A 499 27.80 0.77 -15.65
N TYR A 500 27.12 0.81 -16.79
CA TYR A 500 25.70 1.06 -16.86
C TYR A 500 25.05 0.19 -17.93
N ALA A 501 23.86 -0.33 -17.73
CA ALA A 501 23.28 -1.30 -18.65
C ALA A 501 21.89 -0.92 -19.15
N ALA A 502 21.71 -1.13 -20.46
CA ALA A 502 20.44 -1.29 -21.17
C ALA A 502 20.43 -2.69 -21.81
N GLN A 503 20.04 -2.82 -23.09
CA GLN A 503 20.35 -4.04 -23.85
C GLN A 503 21.84 -4.15 -24.21
N TYR A 504 22.62 -3.13 -23.97
CA TYR A 504 24.08 -3.11 -24.05
C TYR A 504 24.68 -2.74 -22.69
N LEU A 505 25.91 -3.17 -22.44
CA LEU A 505 26.70 -2.72 -21.32
C LEU A 505 27.56 -1.53 -21.74
N PHE A 506 27.33 -0.38 -21.12
CA PHE A 506 28.14 0.82 -21.29
C PHE A 506 29.25 0.87 -20.26
N VAL A 507 30.42 1.33 -20.66
CA VAL A 507 31.60 1.53 -19.80
C VAL A 507 32.14 2.93 -20.08
N SER A 508 32.31 3.75 -19.02
CA SER A 508 32.92 5.07 -19.14
C SER A 508 34.40 5.01 -18.80
#